data_e0b2f7370dbd9a58a1545c5843c44f61
#
_entry.id   e0b2f7370dbd9a58a1545c5843c44f61
#
_cell.length_a   1.000
_cell.length_b   1.000
_cell.length_c   1.000
_cell.angle_alpha   90.00
_cell.angle_beta   90.00
_cell.angle_gamma   90.00
#
_symmetry.space_group_name_H-M   'P 1'
#
loop_
_entity.id
_entity.type
_entity.pdbx_description
1 polymer ?
#
loop_
_entity_poly.entity_id
_entity_poly.type
_entity_poly.pdbx_seq_one_letter_code
_entity_poly.pdbx_strand_id
1 'polypeptide(L)'
;MPQPTLAIELTSPQTVNGQAAPYQSLWLLARLLHAHRAGSVVRLDDLRGQVSSASTLRMVISRAFRDFKTWGVQVGWGEDQSREPRFLNAEGRSQGPFWLPAREARRLRLRVDGRAATPAEAASFLGLATRRARKPGPVVAAPDAVHLQDAQFWQQLVAAQQAMRQGRWSVGLRDGSGTSALQAMRAAGALAGSDFQRALVVLNEALLWRRLGDDGQARKRVAALQRQRLAQHVAGHEYLGAMAAIVGAWCSYTARDLPLAQGQLEAIARDPAHAPLLRHHPHVRFEWSNLWALVCRSRALLQSTPDRAQALGLADESMQQFGQALAAAFESHSFDAAQHVAANMGMAQWLFARVGLTVDDVDTQRRAVQWIAFSEWLSDQTDTQHRSAWNAIYLLRIARGGCRVVPGTTLATFQQLRPLTRSALADLAGALAGAFAHWPERPLDMARALLDAHASGRQRYPGLQWCSLLFEHAWYAAQHGDLRAAAGSLAQLREQLPQLVASDRAYFRDVWNDELPVELLTLEPPPRRAARRTR
;
A
#
# COMPACT_ATOMS: atom_id res chain seq x y z
N MET A 1 -32.41 -41.56 23.75
CA MET A 1 -33.32 -40.44 23.59
C MET A 1 -33.04 -39.73 22.25
N PRO A 2 -34.05 -39.37 21.47
CA PRO A 2 -33.81 -38.59 20.23
C PRO A 2 -33.19 -37.23 20.61
N GLN A 3 -32.10 -36.88 19.93
CA GLN A 3 -31.44 -35.61 20.16
C GLN A 3 -32.33 -34.45 19.70
N PRO A 4 -32.34 -33.29 20.36
CA PRO A 4 -33.22 -32.18 20.03
C PRO A 4 -32.93 -31.61 18.63
N THR A 5 -33.98 -31.11 17.97
CA THR A 5 -33.86 -30.40 16.69
C THR A 5 -33.14 -29.07 16.88
N LEU A 6 -32.25 -28.72 15.98
CA LEU A 6 -31.52 -27.46 15.94
C LEU A 6 -32.13 -26.54 14.88
N ALA A 7 -32.72 -25.44 15.33
CA ALA A 7 -33.24 -24.38 14.47
C ALA A 7 -32.12 -23.37 14.15
N ILE A 8 -31.81 -23.18 12.87
CA ILE A 8 -30.72 -22.33 12.38
C ILE A 8 -31.33 -21.22 11.55
N GLU A 9 -31.31 -20.00 12.05
CA GLU A 9 -31.75 -18.82 11.31
C GLU A 9 -30.61 -18.26 10.46
N LEU A 10 -30.84 -18.16 9.16
CA LEU A 10 -29.85 -17.68 8.18
C LEU A 10 -29.95 -16.17 7.95
N THR A 11 -31.09 -15.56 8.27
CA THR A 11 -31.28 -14.11 8.22
C THR A 11 -30.49 -13.42 9.35
N SER A 12 -29.88 -12.28 9.05
CA SER A 12 -29.14 -11.50 10.05
C SER A 12 -30.11 -10.79 11.03
N PRO A 13 -29.85 -10.87 12.36
CA PRO A 13 -28.75 -11.56 13.03
C PRO A 13 -28.93 -13.07 13.06
N GLN A 14 -27.90 -13.79 12.61
CA GLN A 14 -27.94 -15.26 12.55
C GLN A 14 -28.00 -15.88 13.96
N THR A 15 -28.82 -16.93 14.09
CA THR A 15 -28.97 -17.60 15.38
C THR A 15 -29.00 -19.14 15.25
N VAL A 16 -28.64 -19.82 16.36
CA VAL A 16 -28.90 -21.24 16.58
C VAL A 16 -29.79 -21.36 17.81
N ASN A 17 -30.98 -21.92 17.65
CA ASN A 17 -32.01 -21.99 18.71
C ASN A 17 -32.27 -20.63 19.38
N GLY A 18 -32.27 -19.54 18.61
CA GLY A 18 -32.50 -18.18 19.10
C GLY A 18 -31.30 -17.49 19.75
N GLN A 19 -30.16 -18.18 19.91
CA GLN A 19 -28.91 -17.59 20.41
C GLN A 19 -28.04 -17.12 19.23
N ALA A 20 -27.44 -15.92 19.34
CA ALA A 20 -26.56 -15.38 18.32
C ALA A 20 -25.43 -16.33 17.97
N ALA A 21 -25.18 -16.50 16.68
CA ALA A 21 -24.19 -17.46 16.18
C ALA A 21 -23.29 -16.82 15.10
N PRO A 22 -21.97 -17.13 15.08
CA PRO A 22 -21.05 -16.58 14.11
C PRO A 22 -21.40 -17.01 12.69
N TYR A 23 -21.47 -16.04 11.75
CA TYR A 23 -21.77 -16.27 10.35
C TYR A 23 -20.90 -17.38 9.72
N GLN A 24 -19.57 -17.34 9.94
CA GLN A 24 -18.65 -18.31 9.34
C GLN A 24 -18.91 -19.75 9.78
N SER A 25 -19.28 -19.95 11.04
CA SER A 25 -19.60 -21.25 11.58
C SER A 25 -20.93 -21.76 11.03
N LEU A 26 -21.95 -20.90 10.93
CA LEU A 26 -23.21 -21.24 10.30
C LEU A 26 -23.07 -21.52 8.80
N TRP A 27 -22.27 -20.73 8.10
CA TRP A 27 -21.98 -20.94 6.68
C TRP A 27 -21.35 -22.32 6.46
N LEU A 28 -20.33 -22.71 7.25
CA LEU A 28 -19.71 -24.03 7.13
C LEU A 28 -20.70 -25.17 7.45
N LEU A 29 -21.56 -25.00 8.48
CA LEU A 29 -22.57 -25.99 8.81
C LEU A 29 -23.62 -26.16 7.71
N ALA A 30 -24.10 -25.05 7.15
CA ALA A 30 -25.02 -25.06 6.00
C ALA A 30 -24.37 -25.69 4.76
N ARG A 31 -23.05 -25.46 4.55
CA ARG A 31 -22.30 -26.08 3.46
C ARG A 31 -22.19 -27.58 3.61
N LEU A 32 -21.91 -28.08 4.83
CA LEU A 32 -21.90 -29.51 5.14
C LEU A 32 -23.29 -30.14 4.95
N LEU A 33 -24.37 -29.47 5.36
CA LEU A 33 -25.73 -29.93 5.14
C LEU A 33 -26.10 -29.98 3.66
N HIS A 34 -25.66 -28.98 2.88
CA HIS A 34 -25.87 -28.94 1.43
C HIS A 34 -25.14 -30.09 0.75
N ALA A 35 -23.87 -30.33 1.09
CA ALA A 35 -23.08 -31.45 0.56
C ALA A 35 -23.70 -32.81 0.92
N HIS A 36 -24.18 -32.99 2.16
CA HIS A 36 -24.87 -34.18 2.58
C HIS A 36 -26.12 -34.45 1.71
N ARG A 37 -26.93 -33.43 1.43
CA ARG A 37 -28.13 -33.55 0.56
C ARG A 37 -27.77 -33.89 -0.88
N ALA A 38 -26.58 -33.48 -1.33
CA ALA A 38 -26.05 -33.81 -2.66
C ALA A 38 -25.28 -35.14 -2.72
N GLY A 39 -25.23 -35.91 -1.62
CA GLY A 39 -24.45 -37.14 -1.52
C GLY A 39 -22.94 -36.94 -1.67
N SER A 40 -22.44 -35.77 -1.34
CA SER A 40 -21.02 -35.40 -1.49
C SER A 40 -20.38 -35.01 -0.16
N VAL A 41 -19.07 -34.83 -0.14
CA VAL A 41 -18.27 -34.35 1.00
C VAL A 41 -17.74 -32.94 0.71
N VAL A 42 -17.34 -32.23 1.75
CA VAL A 42 -16.72 -30.90 1.64
C VAL A 42 -15.21 -31.07 1.74
N ARG A 43 -14.49 -30.78 0.68
CA ARG A 43 -13.04 -30.82 0.61
C ARG A 43 -12.44 -29.46 0.99
N LEU A 44 -11.20 -29.44 1.41
CA LEU A 44 -10.50 -28.18 1.75
C LEU A 44 -10.43 -27.25 0.53
N ASP A 45 -10.26 -27.80 -0.66
CA ASP A 45 -10.20 -27.02 -1.91
C ASP A 45 -11.55 -26.35 -2.23
N ASP A 46 -12.67 -26.99 -1.88
CA ASP A 46 -14.01 -26.38 -2.02
C ASP A 46 -14.20 -25.15 -1.14
N LEU A 47 -13.42 -25.05 -0.06
CA LEU A 47 -13.46 -23.95 0.88
C LEU A 47 -12.45 -22.84 0.56
N ARG A 48 -11.35 -23.17 -0.13
CA ARG A 48 -10.26 -22.22 -0.45
C ARG A 48 -10.72 -21.05 -1.32
N GLY A 49 -11.61 -21.29 -2.27
CA GLY A 49 -12.14 -20.23 -3.14
C GLY A 49 -13.05 -19.22 -2.43
N GLN A 50 -13.43 -19.49 -1.19
CA GLN A 50 -14.38 -18.68 -0.41
C GLN A 50 -13.73 -17.99 0.81
N VAL A 51 -12.45 -18.27 1.09
CA VAL A 51 -11.69 -17.70 2.20
C VAL A 51 -10.36 -17.16 1.67
N SER A 52 -10.02 -15.95 2.04
CA SER A 52 -8.95 -15.13 1.45
C SER A 52 -7.52 -15.64 1.64
N SER A 53 -7.26 -16.58 2.56
CA SER A 53 -5.93 -17.18 2.74
C SER A 53 -5.98 -18.57 3.38
N ALA A 54 -4.94 -19.39 3.17
CA ALA A 54 -4.85 -20.73 3.74
C ALA A 54 -4.75 -20.72 5.30
N SER A 55 -4.11 -19.72 5.89
CA SER A 55 -4.04 -19.54 7.33
C SER A 55 -5.40 -19.14 7.93
N THR A 56 -6.12 -18.27 7.24
CA THR A 56 -7.48 -17.86 7.60
C THR A 56 -8.44 -19.04 7.53
N LEU A 57 -8.32 -19.90 6.50
CA LEU A 57 -9.16 -21.09 6.37
C LEU A 57 -9.03 -22.04 7.56
N ARG A 58 -7.81 -22.32 8.01
CA ARG A 58 -7.59 -23.18 9.19
C ARG A 58 -8.22 -22.59 10.46
N MET A 59 -8.12 -21.27 10.64
CA MET A 59 -8.76 -20.60 11.77
C MET A 59 -10.29 -20.66 11.70
N VAL A 60 -10.86 -20.43 10.52
CA VAL A 60 -12.31 -20.52 10.30
C VAL A 60 -12.82 -21.92 10.62
N ILE A 61 -12.17 -22.95 10.10
CA ILE A 61 -12.52 -24.35 10.39
C ILE A 61 -12.40 -24.64 11.89
N SER A 62 -11.29 -24.25 12.51
CA SER A 62 -11.06 -24.50 13.94
C SER A 62 -12.10 -23.81 14.85
N ARG A 63 -12.53 -22.58 14.48
CA ARG A 63 -13.58 -21.85 15.21
C ARG A 63 -14.94 -22.51 14.99
N ALA A 64 -15.28 -22.82 13.75
CA ALA A 64 -16.55 -23.46 13.42
C ALA A 64 -16.73 -24.80 14.15
N PHE A 65 -15.70 -25.62 14.21
CA PHE A 65 -15.82 -26.90 14.93
C PHE A 65 -15.86 -26.78 16.46
N ARG A 66 -15.36 -25.68 17.02
CA ARG A 66 -15.62 -25.36 18.45
C ARG A 66 -17.09 -25.00 18.67
N ASP A 67 -17.65 -24.18 17.77
CA ASP A 67 -19.05 -23.81 17.83
C ASP A 67 -19.97 -25.03 17.62
N PHE A 68 -19.62 -25.93 16.69
CA PHE A 68 -20.35 -27.19 16.49
C PHE A 68 -20.37 -28.05 17.75
N LYS A 69 -19.25 -28.12 18.47
CA LYS A 69 -19.19 -28.82 19.76
C LYS A 69 -20.14 -28.19 20.77
N THR A 70 -20.20 -26.86 20.84
CA THR A 70 -21.12 -26.13 21.71
C THR A 70 -22.58 -26.38 21.32
N TRP A 71 -22.88 -26.48 20.03
CA TRP A 71 -24.22 -26.78 19.51
C TRP A 71 -24.55 -28.27 19.54
N GLY A 72 -23.65 -29.13 19.97
CA GLY A 72 -23.83 -30.57 20.04
C GLY A 72 -23.91 -31.23 18.65
N VAL A 73 -23.28 -30.65 17.61
CA VAL A 73 -23.24 -31.17 16.25
C VAL A 73 -21.96 -31.96 16.03
N GLN A 74 -22.11 -33.21 15.62
CA GLN A 74 -20.99 -34.09 15.27
C GLN A 74 -20.74 -34.06 13.77
N VAL A 75 -19.47 -34.05 13.38
CA VAL A 75 -19.02 -34.01 11.98
C VAL A 75 -18.05 -35.14 11.73
N GLY A 76 -18.23 -35.85 10.62
CA GLY A 76 -17.28 -36.84 10.16
C GLY A 76 -16.14 -36.20 9.36
N TRP A 77 -14.99 -36.86 9.30
CA TRP A 77 -13.82 -36.41 8.56
C TRP A 77 -12.98 -37.58 8.04
N GLY A 78 -12.29 -37.33 6.93
CA GLY A 78 -11.53 -38.36 6.20
C GLY A 78 -12.36 -39.00 5.07
N GLU A 79 -11.72 -39.81 4.26
CA GLU A 79 -12.38 -40.48 3.09
C GLU A 79 -13.35 -41.60 3.51
N ASP A 80 -13.11 -42.21 4.66
CA ASP A 80 -13.92 -43.31 5.18
C ASP A 80 -15.15 -42.81 5.94
N GLN A 81 -16.28 -42.71 5.25
CA GLN A 81 -17.55 -42.26 5.81
C GLN A 81 -18.22 -43.29 6.72
N SER A 82 -17.70 -44.52 6.82
CA SER A 82 -18.22 -45.57 7.71
C SER A 82 -17.76 -45.34 9.16
N ARG A 83 -16.75 -44.52 9.40
CA ARG A 83 -16.26 -44.20 10.75
C ARG A 83 -17.32 -43.50 11.58
N GLU A 84 -17.41 -43.86 12.84
CA GLU A 84 -18.30 -43.16 13.78
C GLU A 84 -17.89 -41.68 13.88
N PRO A 85 -18.83 -40.76 13.62
CA PRO A 85 -18.56 -39.34 13.77
C PRO A 85 -18.41 -39.00 15.24
N ARG A 86 -17.41 -38.15 15.54
CA ARG A 86 -17.13 -37.63 16.88
C ARG A 86 -16.88 -36.13 16.83
N PHE A 87 -16.83 -35.49 17.98
CA PHE A 87 -16.37 -34.11 18.05
C PHE A 87 -14.91 -34.06 17.64
N LEU A 88 -14.63 -33.25 16.61
CA LEU A 88 -13.30 -33.15 16.03
C LEU A 88 -12.28 -32.62 17.04
N ASN A 89 -11.19 -33.37 17.21
CA ASN A 89 -9.99 -32.93 17.92
C ASN A 89 -9.16 -31.98 17.01
N ALA A 90 -8.03 -31.49 17.53
CA ALA A 90 -7.17 -30.54 16.81
C ALA A 90 -6.62 -31.11 15.48
N GLU A 91 -6.33 -32.41 15.44
CA GLU A 91 -5.79 -33.10 14.24
C GLU A 91 -6.84 -33.23 13.15
N GLY A 92 -8.05 -33.66 13.48
CA GLY A 92 -9.15 -33.81 12.50
C GLY A 92 -9.62 -32.50 11.90
N ARG A 93 -9.39 -31.36 12.58
CA ARG A 93 -9.80 -30.01 12.08
C ARG A 93 -9.06 -29.57 10.82
N SER A 94 -7.89 -30.09 10.56
CA SER A 94 -7.07 -29.73 9.40
C SER A 94 -7.04 -30.79 8.29
N GLN A 95 -7.70 -31.93 8.48
CA GLN A 95 -7.63 -33.10 7.61
C GLN A 95 -9.00 -33.40 6.96
N GLY A 96 -9.50 -32.51 6.09
CA GLY A 96 -10.68 -32.85 5.30
C GLY A 96 -10.45 -34.15 4.47
N PRO A 97 -11.45 -34.64 3.74
CA PRO A 97 -12.79 -34.07 3.56
C PRO A 97 -13.68 -34.17 4.80
N PHE A 98 -14.65 -33.27 4.90
CA PHE A 98 -15.62 -33.23 5.98
C PHE A 98 -17.01 -33.62 5.50
N TRP A 99 -17.79 -34.28 6.33
CA TRP A 99 -19.15 -34.68 6.00
C TRP A 99 -20.06 -34.68 7.23
N LEU A 100 -21.36 -34.52 6.98
CA LEU A 100 -22.38 -34.49 8.01
C LEU A 100 -23.09 -35.84 8.10
N PRO A 101 -23.09 -36.51 9.26
CA PRO A 101 -23.83 -37.77 9.43
C PRO A 101 -25.32 -37.58 9.19
N ALA A 102 -25.99 -38.61 8.66
CA ALA A 102 -27.43 -38.58 8.38
C ALA A 102 -28.28 -38.27 9.62
N ARG A 103 -27.84 -38.72 10.81
CA ARG A 103 -28.53 -38.44 12.07
C ARG A 103 -28.45 -36.93 12.42
N GLU A 104 -27.32 -36.28 12.16
CA GLU A 104 -27.12 -34.86 12.40
C GLU A 104 -27.90 -34.03 11.36
N ALA A 105 -27.81 -34.41 10.08
CA ALA A 105 -28.52 -33.72 9.00
C ALA A 105 -30.04 -33.68 9.23
N ARG A 106 -30.60 -34.76 9.79
CA ARG A 106 -32.05 -34.82 10.12
C ARG A 106 -32.46 -33.86 11.25
N ARG A 107 -31.55 -33.47 12.12
CA ARG A 107 -31.81 -32.55 13.24
C ARG A 107 -31.75 -31.09 12.83
N LEU A 108 -31.05 -30.75 11.78
CA LEU A 108 -30.81 -29.36 11.36
C LEU A 108 -32.01 -28.83 10.57
N ARG A 109 -32.55 -27.72 10.99
CA ARG A 109 -33.65 -27.00 10.32
C ARG A 109 -33.18 -25.59 9.98
N LEU A 110 -32.87 -25.37 8.69
CA LEU A 110 -32.54 -24.03 8.20
C LEU A 110 -33.81 -23.21 8.10
N ARG A 111 -33.72 -21.95 8.54
CA ARG A 111 -34.79 -20.95 8.48
C ARG A 111 -34.31 -19.68 7.82
N VAL A 112 -35.24 -18.97 7.22
CA VAL A 112 -35.08 -17.62 6.67
C VAL A 112 -36.32 -16.85 7.11
N ASP A 113 -36.13 -15.77 7.84
CA ASP A 113 -37.20 -14.96 8.41
C ASP A 113 -38.21 -15.78 9.22
N GLY A 114 -37.68 -16.70 10.04
CA GLY A 114 -38.48 -17.57 10.93
C GLY A 114 -39.19 -18.73 10.26
N ARG A 115 -39.28 -18.81 8.91
CA ARG A 115 -39.84 -19.91 8.14
C ARG A 115 -38.82 -20.91 7.65
N ALA A 116 -39.23 -22.11 7.27
CA ALA A 116 -38.30 -23.11 6.70
C ALA A 116 -37.65 -22.57 5.41
N ALA A 117 -36.31 -22.61 5.38
CA ALA A 117 -35.55 -22.19 4.21
C ALA A 117 -35.75 -23.14 3.03
N THR A 118 -36.02 -22.59 1.86
CA THR A 118 -36.04 -23.35 0.60
C THR A 118 -34.62 -23.77 0.20
N PRO A 119 -34.46 -24.81 -0.66
CA PRO A 119 -33.15 -25.18 -1.20
C PRO A 119 -32.43 -24.03 -1.93
N ALA A 120 -33.20 -23.15 -2.60
CA ALA A 120 -32.68 -22.00 -3.32
C ALA A 120 -32.14 -20.92 -2.36
N GLU A 121 -32.82 -20.66 -1.26
CA GLU A 121 -32.38 -19.73 -0.22
C GLU A 121 -31.13 -20.24 0.50
N ALA A 122 -31.08 -21.53 0.83
CA ALA A 122 -29.91 -22.16 1.39
C ALA A 122 -28.70 -22.10 0.40
N ALA A 123 -28.92 -22.33 -0.88
CA ALA A 123 -27.88 -22.20 -1.91
C ALA A 123 -27.45 -20.74 -2.09
N SER A 124 -28.37 -19.78 -1.99
CA SER A 124 -28.06 -18.35 -2.02
C SER A 124 -27.19 -17.92 -0.83
N PHE A 125 -27.55 -18.35 0.38
CA PHE A 125 -26.75 -18.13 1.59
C PHE A 125 -25.31 -18.65 1.47
N LEU A 126 -25.16 -19.77 0.76
CA LEU A 126 -23.85 -20.40 0.50
C LEU A 126 -23.08 -19.80 -0.67
N GLY A 127 -23.65 -18.85 -1.40
CA GLY A 127 -23.07 -18.34 -2.64
C GLY A 127 -23.03 -19.36 -3.80
N LEU A 128 -23.83 -20.43 -3.72
CA LEU A 128 -23.88 -21.52 -4.69
C LEU A 128 -25.01 -21.37 -5.72
N ALA A 129 -25.74 -20.26 -5.70
CA ALA A 129 -26.84 -20.04 -6.64
C ALA A 129 -26.33 -19.98 -8.07
N THR A 130 -26.38 -21.11 -8.78
CA THR A 130 -26.12 -21.18 -10.21
C THR A 130 -27.24 -20.50 -10.98
N ARG A 131 -26.87 -19.68 -11.97
CA ARG A 131 -27.77 -19.19 -13.02
C ARG A 131 -28.35 -20.38 -13.79
N ARG A 132 -29.39 -21.03 -13.28
CA ARG A 132 -30.24 -21.86 -14.14
C ARG A 132 -31.09 -20.95 -15.01
N ALA A 133 -31.04 -21.11 -16.31
CA ALA A 133 -31.95 -20.48 -17.25
C ALA A 133 -33.40 -20.67 -16.77
N ARG A 134 -34.00 -19.62 -16.28
CA ARG A 134 -35.37 -19.60 -15.78
C ARG A 134 -36.29 -19.48 -17.00
N LYS A 135 -37.23 -20.41 -17.20
CA LYS A 135 -38.40 -20.17 -18.07
C LYS A 135 -39.07 -18.87 -17.59
N PRO A 136 -39.57 -18.01 -18.51
CA PRO A 136 -40.18 -16.75 -18.11
C PRO A 136 -41.47 -17.03 -17.33
N GLY A 137 -41.37 -16.98 -16.02
CA GLY A 137 -42.50 -16.76 -15.10
C GLY A 137 -42.73 -15.26 -14.90
N PRO A 138 -43.86 -14.83 -14.23
CA PRO A 138 -44.12 -13.42 -14.06
C PRO A 138 -42.92 -12.71 -13.50
N VAL A 139 -42.57 -11.57 -14.11
CA VAL A 139 -41.40 -10.75 -13.85
C VAL A 139 -41.43 -10.32 -12.38
N VAL A 140 -40.85 -11.14 -11.50
CA VAL A 140 -40.29 -10.61 -10.25
C VAL A 140 -39.11 -9.77 -10.72
N ALA A 141 -39.14 -8.49 -10.43
CA ALA A 141 -38.10 -7.55 -10.80
C ALA A 141 -36.76 -8.20 -10.53
N ALA A 142 -35.91 -8.32 -11.55
CA ALA A 142 -34.54 -8.79 -11.39
C ALA A 142 -33.92 -7.97 -10.25
N PRO A 143 -33.09 -8.56 -9.34
CA PRO A 143 -32.33 -7.77 -8.39
C PRO A 143 -31.72 -6.67 -9.22
N ASP A 144 -32.11 -5.43 -8.92
CA ASP A 144 -31.96 -4.28 -9.80
C ASP A 144 -30.62 -4.32 -10.49
N ALA A 145 -30.61 -4.15 -11.81
CA ALA A 145 -29.39 -3.99 -12.60
C ALA A 145 -28.48 -2.95 -11.94
N VAL A 146 -29.06 -2.01 -11.22
CA VAL A 146 -28.42 -1.01 -10.36
C VAL A 146 -27.58 -1.64 -9.25
N HIS A 147 -28.08 -2.62 -8.49
CA HIS A 147 -27.30 -3.28 -7.42
C HIS A 147 -26.15 -4.11 -7.98
N LEU A 148 -26.34 -4.75 -9.11
CA LEU A 148 -25.27 -5.50 -9.78
C LEU A 148 -24.19 -4.54 -10.31
N GLN A 149 -24.62 -3.43 -10.91
CA GLN A 149 -23.71 -2.39 -11.39
C GLN A 149 -22.93 -1.76 -10.24
N ASP A 150 -23.60 -1.49 -9.10
CA ASP A 150 -22.94 -0.99 -7.89
C ASP A 150 -21.89 -1.97 -7.36
N ALA A 151 -22.22 -3.24 -7.24
CA ALA A 151 -21.29 -4.27 -6.82
C ALA A 151 -20.08 -4.38 -7.79
N GLN A 152 -20.31 -4.30 -9.08
CA GLN A 152 -19.25 -4.30 -10.10
C GLN A 152 -18.38 -3.04 -10.01
N PHE A 153 -18.96 -1.88 -9.74
CA PHE A 153 -18.22 -0.64 -9.48
C PHE A 153 -17.22 -0.82 -8.35
N TRP A 154 -17.68 -1.28 -7.18
CA TRP A 154 -16.82 -1.47 -6.02
C TRP A 154 -15.75 -2.53 -6.27
N GLN A 155 -16.07 -3.60 -6.97
CA GLN A 155 -15.09 -4.62 -7.37
C GLN A 155 -13.97 -4.02 -8.22
N GLN A 156 -14.30 -3.18 -9.21
CA GLN A 156 -13.30 -2.53 -10.06
C GLN A 156 -12.48 -1.49 -9.27
N LEU A 157 -13.10 -0.75 -8.36
CA LEU A 157 -12.39 0.20 -7.51
C LEU A 157 -11.39 -0.49 -6.57
N VAL A 158 -11.79 -1.60 -5.95
CA VAL A 158 -10.89 -2.44 -5.12
C VAL A 158 -9.75 -3.01 -5.95
N ALA A 159 -10.04 -3.51 -7.15
CA ALA A 159 -9.02 -4.00 -8.08
C ALA A 159 -8.02 -2.90 -8.47
N ALA A 160 -8.50 -1.67 -8.69
CA ALA A 160 -7.63 -0.52 -8.95
C ALA A 160 -6.72 -0.20 -7.76
N GLN A 161 -7.26 -0.18 -6.54
CA GLN A 161 -6.49 0.07 -5.31
C GLN A 161 -5.45 -1.04 -5.08
N GLN A 162 -5.81 -2.30 -5.32
CA GLN A 162 -4.89 -3.43 -5.24
C GLN A 162 -3.77 -3.31 -6.29
N ALA A 163 -4.11 -2.98 -7.54
CA ALA A 163 -3.12 -2.73 -8.58
C ALA A 163 -2.18 -1.56 -8.23
N MET A 164 -2.69 -0.51 -7.59
CA MET A 164 -1.85 0.59 -7.06
C MET A 164 -0.85 0.09 -6.02
N ARG A 165 -1.30 -0.71 -5.04
CA ARG A 165 -0.43 -1.29 -4.02
C ARG A 165 0.65 -2.20 -4.63
N GLN A 166 0.32 -2.91 -5.71
CA GLN A 166 1.25 -3.76 -6.45
C GLN A 166 2.15 -2.99 -7.42
N GLY A 167 2.05 -1.66 -7.49
CA GLY A 167 2.83 -0.84 -8.41
C GLY A 167 2.43 -0.96 -9.89
N ARG A 168 1.32 -1.61 -10.21
CA ARG A 168 0.76 -1.70 -11.57
C ARG A 168 -0.07 -0.46 -11.90
N TRP A 169 0.58 0.69 -12.02
CA TRP A 169 -0.10 2.00 -12.07
C TRP A 169 -0.76 2.31 -13.42
N SER A 170 0.03 2.48 -14.48
CA SER A 170 -0.45 2.86 -15.81
C SER A 170 -0.35 1.76 -16.85
N VAL A 171 0.48 0.76 -16.62
CA VAL A 171 0.73 -0.38 -17.52
C VAL A 171 0.48 -1.67 -16.76
N GLY A 172 -0.15 -2.67 -17.40
CA GLY A 172 -0.27 -4.02 -16.86
C GLY A 172 1.10 -4.70 -16.72
N LEU A 173 1.13 -5.92 -16.17
CA LEU A 173 2.33 -6.74 -16.17
C LEU A 173 2.81 -7.00 -17.60
N ARG A 174 4.13 -7.20 -17.78
CA ARG A 174 4.74 -7.42 -19.12
C ARG A 174 4.21 -8.65 -19.84
N ASP A 175 3.78 -9.65 -19.11
CA ASP A 175 3.18 -10.90 -19.63
C ASP A 175 1.72 -10.72 -20.08
N GLY A 176 1.19 -9.49 -20.06
CA GLY A 176 -0.21 -9.20 -20.37
C GLY A 176 -1.19 -9.69 -19.30
N SER A 177 -0.69 -10.31 -18.21
CA SER A 177 -1.52 -10.73 -17.10
C SER A 177 -1.80 -9.53 -16.18
N GLY A 178 -3.06 -9.29 -15.94
CA GLY A 178 -3.52 -8.32 -14.96
C GLY A 178 -3.75 -6.91 -15.49
N THR A 179 -4.79 -6.30 -14.95
CA THR A 179 -5.26 -4.95 -15.26
C THR A 179 -4.44 -3.91 -14.50
N SER A 180 -4.04 -2.82 -15.15
CA SER A 180 -3.41 -1.70 -14.45
C SER A 180 -4.42 -0.94 -13.58
N ALA A 181 -3.91 -0.20 -12.58
CA ALA A 181 -4.75 0.65 -11.74
C ALA A 181 -5.56 1.66 -12.58
N LEU A 182 -4.94 2.26 -13.59
CA LEU A 182 -5.62 3.22 -14.47
C LEU A 182 -6.73 2.57 -15.30
N GLN A 183 -6.52 1.34 -15.80
CA GLN A 183 -7.54 0.60 -16.52
C GLN A 183 -8.72 0.22 -15.62
N ALA A 184 -8.44 -0.31 -14.43
CA ALA A 184 -9.48 -0.66 -13.45
C ALA A 184 -10.24 0.59 -12.98
N MET A 185 -9.56 1.72 -12.80
CA MET A 185 -10.19 3.00 -12.45
C MET A 185 -11.14 3.49 -13.54
N ARG A 186 -10.74 3.37 -14.83
CA ARG A 186 -11.61 3.69 -15.97
C ARG A 186 -12.81 2.77 -16.06
N ALA A 187 -12.61 1.46 -15.80
CA ALA A 187 -13.71 0.50 -15.75
C ALA A 187 -14.69 0.81 -14.61
N ALA A 188 -14.19 1.19 -13.42
CA ALA A 188 -15.03 1.68 -12.33
C ALA A 188 -15.80 2.95 -12.75
N GLY A 189 -15.13 3.90 -13.39
CA GLY A 189 -15.77 5.12 -13.88
C GLY A 189 -16.95 4.87 -14.85
N ALA A 190 -16.82 3.87 -15.74
CA ALA A 190 -17.88 3.48 -16.66
C ALA A 190 -19.08 2.82 -15.94
N LEU A 191 -18.87 2.27 -14.74
CA LEU A 191 -19.91 1.63 -13.91
C LEU A 191 -20.51 2.56 -12.85
N ALA A 192 -19.94 3.77 -12.67
CA ALA A 192 -20.37 4.71 -11.63
C ALA A 192 -21.81 5.17 -11.83
N GLY A 193 -22.70 4.72 -10.94
CA GLY A 193 -24.13 5.02 -10.96
C GLY A 193 -24.53 6.30 -10.21
N SER A 194 -23.68 6.79 -9.30
CA SER A 194 -23.95 7.96 -8.46
C SER A 194 -22.89 9.05 -8.62
N ASP A 195 -23.25 10.29 -8.21
CA ASP A 195 -22.30 11.41 -8.20
C ASP A 195 -21.13 11.17 -7.25
N PHE A 196 -21.39 10.53 -6.12
CA PHE A 196 -20.35 10.12 -5.18
C PHE A 196 -19.34 9.15 -5.82
N GLN A 197 -19.82 8.11 -6.52
CA GLN A 197 -18.96 7.15 -7.18
C GLN A 197 -18.13 7.80 -8.29
N ARG A 198 -18.72 8.68 -9.09
CA ARG A 198 -18.00 9.46 -10.12
C ARG A 198 -16.90 10.31 -9.49
N ALA A 199 -17.24 11.03 -8.43
CA ALA A 199 -16.28 11.87 -7.71
C ALA A 199 -15.16 11.05 -7.06
N LEU A 200 -15.49 9.88 -6.49
CA LEU A 200 -14.51 8.97 -5.88
C LEU A 200 -13.52 8.42 -6.91
N VAL A 201 -13.97 8.09 -8.12
CA VAL A 201 -13.09 7.69 -9.22
C VAL A 201 -12.14 8.83 -9.59
N VAL A 202 -12.65 10.05 -9.76
CA VAL A 202 -11.82 11.23 -10.10
C VAL A 202 -10.78 11.50 -9.01
N LEU A 203 -11.16 11.37 -7.73
CA LEU A 203 -10.22 11.51 -6.60
C LEU A 203 -9.11 10.44 -6.65
N ASN A 204 -9.48 9.17 -6.85
CA ASN A 204 -8.50 8.08 -6.93
C ASN A 204 -7.59 8.23 -8.16
N GLU A 205 -8.10 8.72 -9.30
CA GLU A 205 -7.26 9.08 -10.45
C GLU A 205 -6.29 10.21 -10.10
N ALA A 206 -6.71 11.23 -9.34
CA ALA A 206 -5.81 12.30 -8.90
C ALA A 206 -4.68 11.76 -8.01
N LEU A 207 -5.00 10.88 -7.06
CA LEU A 207 -4.02 10.19 -6.21
C LEU A 207 -3.05 9.33 -7.04
N LEU A 208 -3.56 8.62 -8.04
CA LEU A 208 -2.74 7.80 -8.94
C LEU A 208 -1.77 8.65 -9.76
N TRP A 209 -2.23 9.74 -10.38
CA TRP A 209 -1.38 10.63 -11.16
C TRP A 209 -0.30 11.31 -10.31
N ARG A 210 -0.64 11.69 -9.08
CA ARG A 210 0.36 12.17 -8.10
C ARG A 210 1.44 11.12 -7.84
N ARG A 211 1.07 9.84 -7.62
CA ARG A 211 2.03 8.75 -7.42
C ARG A 211 2.92 8.49 -8.65
N LEU A 212 2.38 8.71 -9.83
CA LEU A 212 3.12 8.64 -11.11
C LEU A 212 4.06 9.84 -11.32
N GLY A 213 3.97 10.88 -10.49
CA GLY A 213 4.73 12.12 -10.62
C GLY A 213 4.19 13.07 -11.70
N ASP A 214 2.97 12.84 -12.21
CA ASP A 214 2.29 13.74 -13.14
C ASP A 214 1.33 14.68 -12.38
N ASP A 215 1.92 15.69 -11.76
CA ASP A 215 1.16 16.72 -11.03
C ASP A 215 0.20 17.51 -11.93
N GLY A 216 0.49 17.62 -13.22
CA GLY A 216 -0.38 18.29 -14.18
C GLY A 216 -1.71 17.54 -14.33
N GLN A 217 -1.67 16.22 -14.47
CA GLN A 217 -2.88 15.39 -14.50
C GLN A 217 -3.58 15.37 -13.14
N ALA A 218 -2.83 15.26 -12.05
CA ALA A 218 -3.41 15.30 -10.70
C ALA A 218 -4.21 16.59 -10.46
N ARG A 219 -3.65 17.77 -10.79
CA ARG A 219 -4.33 19.08 -10.70
C ARG A 219 -5.57 19.15 -11.58
N LYS A 220 -5.51 18.62 -12.81
CA LYS A 220 -6.69 18.57 -13.70
C LYS A 220 -7.83 17.77 -13.08
N ARG A 221 -7.52 16.63 -12.42
CA ARG A 221 -8.53 15.80 -11.73
C ARG A 221 -9.10 16.50 -10.50
N VAL A 222 -8.27 17.13 -9.69
CA VAL A 222 -8.74 17.94 -8.54
C VAL A 222 -9.64 19.08 -9.00
N ALA A 223 -9.23 19.83 -10.02
CA ALA A 223 -10.07 20.90 -10.58
C ALA A 223 -11.40 20.38 -11.19
N ALA A 224 -11.39 19.18 -11.77
CA ALA A 224 -12.62 18.53 -12.26
C ALA A 224 -13.55 18.18 -11.08
N LEU A 225 -13.01 17.64 -9.99
CA LEU A 225 -13.77 17.32 -8.79
C LEU A 225 -14.40 18.57 -8.15
N GLN A 226 -13.62 19.65 -8.02
CA GLN A 226 -14.10 20.92 -7.48
C GLN A 226 -15.22 21.55 -8.33
N ARG A 227 -15.16 21.40 -9.66
CA ARG A 227 -16.21 21.88 -10.59
C ARG A 227 -17.51 21.08 -10.50
N GLN A 228 -17.43 19.80 -10.10
CA GLN A 228 -18.63 18.95 -9.97
C GLN A 228 -19.61 19.42 -8.88
N ARG A 229 -19.18 20.37 -8.01
CA ARG A 229 -20.01 20.95 -6.92
C ARG A 229 -20.91 19.88 -6.31
N LEU A 230 -20.30 18.85 -5.75
CA LEU A 230 -21.05 17.81 -5.03
C LEU A 230 -22.00 18.50 -4.07
N ALA A 231 -23.30 18.30 -4.29
CA ALA A 231 -24.30 18.91 -3.45
C ALA A 231 -24.06 18.48 -2.00
N GLN A 232 -24.19 19.42 -1.05
CA GLN A 232 -23.92 19.17 0.37
C GLN A 232 -24.75 18.02 0.98
N HIS A 233 -25.82 17.62 0.30
CA HIS A 233 -26.64 16.49 0.72
C HIS A 233 -26.11 15.12 0.27
N VAL A 234 -25.04 15.06 -0.56
CA VAL A 234 -24.42 13.80 -0.98
C VAL A 234 -23.58 13.29 0.19
N ALA A 235 -23.95 12.14 0.74
CA ALA A 235 -23.18 11.51 1.82
C ALA A 235 -21.72 11.32 1.41
N GLY A 236 -20.79 11.75 2.27
CA GLY A 236 -19.36 11.65 2.03
C GLY A 236 -18.75 12.83 1.22
N HIS A 237 -19.53 13.89 0.94
CA HIS A 237 -19.01 15.07 0.23
C HIS A 237 -17.87 15.76 1.00
N GLU A 238 -17.93 15.79 2.33
CA GLU A 238 -16.87 16.34 3.18
C GLU A 238 -15.56 15.56 3.01
N TYR A 239 -15.63 14.23 2.98
CA TYR A 239 -14.47 13.38 2.74
C TYR A 239 -13.83 13.67 1.38
N LEU A 240 -14.64 13.73 0.33
CA LEU A 240 -14.15 14.03 -1.02
C LEU A 240 -13.54 15.43 -1.10
N GLY A 241 -14.17 16.41 -0.44
CA GLY A 241 -13.68 17.79 -0.36
C GLY A 241 -12.34 17.88 0.36
N ALA A 242 -12.23 17.29 1.55
CA ALA A 242 -11.00 17.26 2.34
C ALA A 242 -9.86 16.58 1.56
N MET A 243 -10.12 15.39 1.00
CA MET A 243 -9.09 14.66 0.23
C MET A 243 -8.67 15.40 -1.04
N ALA A 244 -9.61 16.03 -1.77
CA ALA A 244 -9.28 16.85 -2.93
C ALA A 244 -8.39 18.05 -2.56
N ALA A 245 -8.69 18.72 -1.44
CA ALA A 245 -7.88 19.81 -0.92
C ALA A 245 -6.47 19.35 -0.52
N ILE A 246 -6.35 18.17 0.15
CA ILE A 246 -5.05 17.56 0.49
C ILE A 246 -4.26 17.23 -0.77
N VAL A 247 -4.87 16.64 -1.81
CA VAL A 247 -4.18 16.38 -3.09
C VAL A 247 -3.73 17.68 -3.76
N GLY A 248 -4.53 18.74 -3.67
CA GLY A 248 -4.14 20.09 -4.12
C GLY A 248 -2.89 20.59 -3.38
N ALA A 249 -2.86 20.47 -2.07
CA ALA A 249 -1.71 20.84 -1.23
C ALA A 249 -0.46 19.99 -1.55
N TRP A 250 -0.62 18.70 -1.84
CA TRP A 250 0.47 17.85 -2.34
C TRP A 250 1.06 18.38 -3.64
N CYS A 251 0.21 18.77 -4.59
CA CYS A 251 0.68 19.36 -5.85
C CYS A 251 1.45 20.68 -5.64
N SER A 252 1.05 21.49 -4.66
CA SER A 252 1.77 22.70 -4.28
C SER A 252 3.12 22.38 -3.63
N TYR A 253 3.14 21.38 -2.72
CA TYR A 253 4.37 20.89 -2.11
C TYR A 253 5.37 20.35 -3.14
N THR A 254 4.91 19.54 -4.09
CA THR A 254 5.77 18.99 -5.15
C THR A 254 6.29 20.09 -6.07
N ALA A 255 5.49 21.13 -6.31
CA ALA A 255 5.94 22.34 -7.03
C ALA A 255 6.89 23.25 -6.21
N ARG A 256 7.20 22.86 -4.96
CA ARG A 256 8.01 23.61 -3.99
C ARG A 256 7.41 24.96 -3.57
N ASP A 257 6.13 25.15 -3.77
CA ASP A 257 5.40 26.29 -3.21
C ASP A 257 4.95 25.94 -1.79
N LEU A 258 5.93 25.98 -0.86
CA LEU A 258 5.71 25.60 0.54
C LEU A 258 4.72 26.55 1.27
N PRO A 259 4.74 27.88 1.04
CA PRO A 259 3.74 28.78 1.64
C PRO A 259 2.31 28.44 1.19
N LEU A 260 2.11 28.18 -0.10
CA LEU A 260 0.79 27.79 -0.62
C LEU A 260 0.35 26.43 -0.06
N ALA A 261 1.23 25.44 -0.04
CA ALA A 261 0.92 24.12 0.51
C ALA A 261 0.51 24.22 1.98
N GLN A 262 1.25 25.00 2.78
CA GLN A 262 0.94 25.26 4.18
C GLN A 262 -0.43 25.93 4.34
N GLY A 263 -0.67 27.03 3.64
CA GLY A 263 -1.94 27.75 3.72
C GLY A 263 -3.15 26.88 3.35
N GLN A 264 -3.00 25.99 2.37
CA GLN A 264 -4.03 25.01 2.00
C GLN A 264 -4.29 23.99 3.13
N LEU A 265 -3.24 23.47 3.76
CA LEU A 265 -3.37 22.52 4.88
C LEU A 265 -4.00 23.17 6.11
N GLU A 266 -3.62 24.42 6.43
CA GLU A 266 -4.23 25.21 7.50
C GLU A 266 -5.70 25.50 7.22
N ALA A 267 -6.06 25.81 5.98
CA ALA A 267 -7.45 26.03 5.59
C ALA A 267 -8.31 24.78 5.84
N ILE A 268 -7.80 23.56 5.51
CA ILE A 268 -8.48 22.29 5.80
C ILE A 268 -8.69 22.12 7.31
N ALA A 269 -7.69 22.41 8.13
CA ALA A 269 -7.78 22.26 9.59
C ALA A 269 -8.75 23.27 10.24
N ARG A 270 -8.91 24.46 9.66
CA ARG A 270 -9.85 25.50 10.13
C ARG A 270 -11.28 25.31 9.61
N ASP A 271 -11.46 24.56 8.54
CA ASP A 271 -12.79 24.34 7.96
C ASP A 271 -13.65 23.48 8.90
N PRO A 272 -14.79 23.97 9.38
CA PRO A 272 -15.66 23.23 10.29
C PRO A 272 -16.22 21.93 9.69
N ALA A 273 -16.30 21.81 8.37
CA ALA A 273 -16.70 20.56 7.70
C ALA A 273 -15.57 19.52 7.65
N HIS A 274 -14.31 19.97 7.55
CA HIS A 274 -13.16 19.08 7.40
C HIS A 274 -12.45 18.76 8.73
N ALA A 275 -12.47 19.67 9.71
CA ALA A 275 -11.81 19.49 11.00
C ALA A 275 -12.25 18.21 11.77
N PRO A 276 -13.52 17.79 11.77
CA PRO A 276 -13.91 16.50 12.35
C PRO A 276 -13.27 15.29 11.66
N LEU A 277 -13.07 15.35 10.34
CA LEU A 277 -12.43 14.27 9.60
C LEU A 277 -10.95 14.10 9.98
N LEU A 278 -10.24 15.21 10.23
CA LEU A 278 -8.84 15.15 10.71
C LEU A 278 -8.74 14.48 12.09
N ARG A 279 -9.78 14.60 12.94
CA ARG A 279 -9.81 13.96 14.26
C ARG A 279 -10.24 12.50 14.24
N HIS A 280 -11.23 12.16 13.39
CA HIS A 280 -11.95 10.90 13.50
C HIS A 280 -11.78 9.96 12.29
N HIS A 281 -11.24 10.44 11.15
CA HIS A 281 -11.06 9.62 9.97
C HIS A 281 -9.55 9.32 9.75
N PRO A 282 -9.06 8.11 10.09
CA PRO A 282 -7.62 7.82 10.09
C PRO A 282 -6.93 8.10 8.75
N HIS A 283 -7.57 7.77 7.62
CA HIS A 283 -6.97 7.98 6.31
C HIS A 283 -6.79 9.48 5.97
N VAL A 284 -7.78 10.33 6.30
CA VAL A 284 -7.68 11.78 6.09
C VAL A 284 -6.59 12.36 7.00
N ARG A 285 -6.56 11.95 8.27
CA ARG A 285 -5.54 12.35 9.23
C ARG A 285 -4.14 11.95 8.76
N PHE A 286 -3.99 10.71 8.28
CA PHE A 286 -2.72 10.23 7.72
C PHE A 286 -2.21 11.11 6.58
N GLU A 287 -3.03 11.34 5.55
CA GLU A 287 -2.60 12.12 4.36
C GLU A 287 -2.29 13.58 4.74
N TRP A 288 -3.09 14.19 5.62
CA TRP A 288 -2.86 15.54 6.09
C TRP A 288 -1.60 15.65 6.95
N SER A 289 -1.46 14.83 8.00
CA SER A 289 -0.32 14.89 8.93
C SER A 289 1.00 14.54 8.24
N ASN A 290 1.01 13.56 7.32
CA ASN A 290 2.20 13.22 6.55
C ASN A 290 2.65 14.40 5.66
N LEU A 291 1.72 15.06 4.98
CA LEU A 291 2.06 16.21 4.15
C LEU A 291 2.48 17.42 5.01
N TRP A 292 1.80 17.68 6.12
CA TRP A 292 2.17 18.73 7.04
C TRP A 292 3.59 18.53 7.58
N ALA A 293 3.92 17.31 8.00
CA ALA A 293 5.27 16.96 8.44
C ALA A 293 6.34 17.23 7.37
N LEU A 294 6.04 16.90 6.10
CA LEU A 294 6.94 17.15 4.97
C LEU A 294 7.12 18.65 4.69
N VAL A 295 6.07 19.45 4.82
CA VAL A 295 6.12 20.92 4.69
C VAL A 295 6.98 21.50 5.81
N CYS A 296 6.73 21.12 7.07
CA CYS A 296 7.52 21.55 8.22
C CYS A 296 8.99 21.15 8.06
N ARG A 297 9.30 19.91 7.66
CA ARG A 297 10.66 19.45 7.36
C ARG A 297 11.35 20.35 6.33
N SER A 298 10.68 20.59 5.20
CA SER A 298 11.28 21.39 4.13
C SER A 298 11.52 22.82 4.56
N ARG A 299 10.62 23.42 5.33
CA ARG A 299 10.78 24.77 5.89
C ARG A 299 11.88 24.82 6.95
N ALA A 300 11.95 23.82 7.84
CA ALA A 300 13.03 23.72 8.82
C ALA A 300 14.41 23.72 8.15
N LEU A 301 14.57 22.94 7.08
CA LEU A 301 15.82 22.88 6.32
C LEU A 301 16.15 24.23 5.65
N LEU A 302 15.16 24.93 5.10
CA LEU A 302 15.36 26.27 4.49
C LEU A 302 15.70 27.34 5.53
N GLN A 303 15.14 27.24 6.74
CA GLN A 303 15.35 28.20 7.82
C GLN A 303 16.55 27.86 8.72
N SER A 304 17.21 26.73 8.50
CA SER A 304 18.29 26.25 9.38
C SER A 304 19.45 27.25 9.58
N THR A 305 19.70 28.09 8.58
CA THR A 305 20.74 29.16 8.64
C THR A 305 20.15 30.53 8.97
N PRO A 306 19.07 31.00 8.30
CA PRO A 306 18.58 32.38 8.55
C PRO A 306 17.82 32.54 9.89
N ASP A 307 17.08 31.54 10.34
CA ASP A 307 16.34 31.56 11.60
C ASP A 307 16.34 30.16 12.27
N ARG A 308 17.38 29.92 13.06
CA ARG A 308 17.58 28.64 13.73
C ARG A 308 16.49 28.34 14.77
N ALA A 309 15.97 29.32 15.47
CA ALA A 309 14.93 29.10 16.48
C ALA A 309 13.62 28.61 15.81
N GLN A 310 13.22 29.28 14.75
CA GLN A 310 12.07 28.84 13.94
C GLN A 310 12.33 27.46 13.33
N ALA A 311 13.52 27.20 12.83
CA ALA A 311 13.88 25.93 12.23
C ALA A 311 13.77 24.76 13.22
N LEU A 312 14.21 24.95 14.48
CA LEU A 312 14.08 23.94 15.55
C LEU A 312 12.60 23.64 15.84
N GLY A 313 11.77 24.68 16.00
CA GLY A 313 10.32 24.48 16.22
C GLY A 313 9.65 23.73 15.05
N LEU A 314 10.02 24.04 13.81
CA LEU A 314 9.51 23.34 12.63
C LEU A 314 10.02 21.90 12.54
N ALA A 315 11.24 21.62 12.98
CA ALA A 315 11.78 20.26 13.01
C ALA A 315 11.04 19.40 14.04
N ASP A 316 10.79 19.93 15.24
CA ASP A 316 10.02 19.24 16.29
C ASP A 316 8.58 18.98 15.83
N GLU A 317 7.92 19.98 15.26
CA GLU A 317 6.57 19.84 14.71
C GLU A 317 6.53 18.78 13.59
N SER A 318 7.52 18.78 12.70
CA SER A 318 7.64 17.76 11.64
C SER A 318 7.67 16.35 12.23
N MET A 319 8.49 16.10 13.24
CA MET A 319 8.59 14.77 13.86
C MET A 319 7.31 14.38 14.60
N GLN A 320 6.66 15.34 15.27
CA GLN A 320 5.36 15.11 15.93
C GLN A 320 4.29 14.71 14.90
N GLN A 321 4.21 15.43 13.80
CA GLN A 321 3.22 15.16 12.74
C GLN A 321 3.49 13.83 12.01
N PHE A 322 4.75 13.46 11.80
CA PHE A 322 5.07 12.12 11.33
C PHE A 322 4.60 11.03 12.31
N GLY A 323 4.76 11.25 13.62
CA GLY A 323 4.24 10.33 14.65
C GLY A 323 2.72 10.16 14.55
N GLN A 324 1.98 11.27 14.38
CA GLN A 324 0.52 11.24 14.17
C GLN A 324 0.14 10.52 12.87
N ALA A 325 0.87 10.76 11.78
CA ALA A 325 0.65 10.09 10.51
C ALA A 325 0.90 8.58 10.62
N LEU A 326 1.95 8.17 11.33
CA LEU A 326 2.27 6.75 11.56
C LEU A 326 1.16 6.05 12.37
N ALA A 327 0.70 6.68 13.44
CA ALA A 327 -0.41 6.17 14.24
C ALA A 327 -1.68 6.02 13.39
N ALA A 328 -2.03 7.05 12.60
CA ALA A 328 -3.18 7.02 11.70
C ALA A 328 -3.07 5.96 10.59
N ALA A 329 -1.86 5.70 10.09
CA ALA A 329 -1.60 4.63 9.14
C ALA A 329 -1.89 3.25 9.74
N PHE A 330 -1.46 2.99 10.99
CA PHE A 330 -1.78 1.75 11.69
C PHE A 330 -3.26 1.64 12.04
N GLU A 331 -3.91 2.70 12.48
CA GLU A 331 -5.36 2.72 12.72
C GLU A 331 -6.17 2.40 11.45
N SER A 332 -5.68 2.80 10.28
CA SER A 332 -6.29 2.47 8.99
C SER A 332 -5.84 1.11 8.42
N HIS A 333 -5.07 0.32 9.18
CA HIS A 333 -4.50 -0.97 8.77
C HIS A 333 -3.70 -0.88 7.45
N SER A 334 -3.02 0.23 7.21
CA SER A 334 -2.26 0.47 5.99
C SER A 334 -0.75 0.38 6.23
N PHE A 335 -0.18 -0.81 6.07
CA PHE A 335 1.28 -0.98 6.12
C PHE A 335 1.99 -0.20 5.00
N ASP A 336 1.35 -0.06 3.83
CA ASP A 336 1.89 0.76 2.74
C ASP A 336 2.04 2.24 3.15
N ALA A 337 1.05 2.79 3.86
CA ALA A 337 1.15 4.15 4.40
C ALA A 337 2.21 4.25 5.52
N ALA A 338 2.22 3.29 6.45
CA ALA A 338 3.15 3.26 7.58
C ALA A 338 4.62 3.19 7.12
N GLN A 339 4.92 2.37 6.11
CA GLN A 339 6.28 2.28 5.56
C GLN A 339 6.79 3.61 4.99
N HIS A 340 5.94 4.34 4.27
CA HIS A 340 6.32 5.65 3.71
C HIS A 340 6.62 6.68 4.80
N VAL A 341 5.82 6.70 5.88
CA VAL A 341 6.05 7.60 7.01
C VAL A 341 7.34 7.22 7.74
N ALA A 342 7.57 5.94 8.01
CA ALA A 342 8.78 5.47 8.66
C ALA A 342 10.05 5.89 7.88
N ALA A 343 10.04 5.71 6.55
CA ALA A 343 11.14 6.18 5.69
C ALA A 343 11.36 7.70 5.80
N ASN A 344 10.26 8.48 5.78
CA ASN A 344 10.33 9.93 5.92
C ASN A 344 10.85 10.38 7.28
N MET A 345 10.50 9.67 8.37
CA MET A 345 11.01 9.92 9.72
C MET A 345 12.53 9.70 9.78
N GLY A 346 13.01 8.58 9.26
CA GLY A 346 14.44 8.30 9.21
C GLY A 346 15.22 9.35 8.44
N MET A 347 14.73 9.72 7.25
CA MET A 347 15.36 10.76 6.45
C MET A 347 15.29 12.13 7.11
N ALA A 348 14.17 12.49 7.76
CA ALA A 348 14.05 13.77 8.46
C ALA A 348 15.07 13.89 9.59
N GLN A 349 15.20 12.86 10.44
CA GLN A 349 16.19 12.82 11.51
C GLN A 349 17.62 13.02 10.98
N TRP A 350 17.99 12.29 9.93
CA TRP A 350 19.30 12.41 9.33
C TRP A 350 19.55 13.81 8.73
N LEU A 351 18.57 14.38 8.02
CA LEU A 351 18.69 15.72 7.43
C LEU A 351 18.81 16.79 8.52
N PHE A 352 18.03 16.69 9.60
CA PHE A 352 18.09 17.63 10.71
C PHE A 352 19.45 17.59 11.43
N ALA A 353 20.01 16.40 11.62
CA ALA A 353 21.36 16.26 12.14
C ALA A 353 22.41 16.92 11.23
N ARG A 354 22.31 16.70 9.92
CA ARG A 354 23.23 17.27 8.92
C ARG A 354 23.29 18.79 8.92
N VAL A 355 22.17 19.47 9.22
CA VAL A 355 22.10 20.94 9.32
C VAL A 355 22.17 21.43 10.76
N GLY A 356 22.49 20.56 11.71
CA GLY A 356 22.68 20.88 13.12
C GLY A 356 21.40 21.24 13.88
N LEU A 357 20.21 20.85 13.40
CA LEU A 357 18.94 21.00 14.13
C LEU A 357 18.73 19.90 15.18
N THR A 358 19.50 18.82 15.10
CA THR A 358 19.61 17.77 16.12
C THR A 358 21.07 17.42 16.30
N VAL A 359 21.38 16.59 17.29
CA VAL A 359 22.74 16.09 17.49
C VAL A 359 23.12 15.16 16.33
N ASP A 360 24.24 15.45 15.66
CA ASP A 360 24.81 14.58 14.62
C ASP A 360 25.77 13.59 15.28
N ASP A 361 25.22 12.56 15.90
CA ASP A 361 25.95 11.51 16.57
C ASP A 361 25.54 10.11 16.08
N VAL A 362 26.23 9.08 16.59
CA VAL A 362 25.97 7.67 16.28
C VAL A 362 24.53 7.29 16.64
N ASP A 363 23.97 7.87 17.69
CA ASP A 363 22.61 7.56 18.12
C ASP A 363 21.56 8.13 17.16
N THR A 364 21.78 9.32 16.64
CA THR A 364 20.91 9.92 15.62
C THR A 364 20.99 9.14 14.30
N GLN A 365 22.20 8.75 13.89
CA GLN A 365 22.39 7.87 12.73
C GLN A 365 21.70 6.51 12.94
N ARG A 366 21.88 5.90 14.11
CA ARG A 366 21.21 4.64 14.47
C ARG A 366 19.71 4.76 14.35
N ARG A 367 19.08 5.77 14.94
CA ARG A 367 17.63 6.02 14.86
C ARG A 367 17.17 6.22 13.42
N ALA A 368 17.91 6.98 12.62
CA ALA A 368 17.59 7.19 11.22
C ALA A 368 17.60 5.87 10.42
N VAL A 369 18.63 5.04 10.61
CA VAL A 369 18.73 3.72 9.97
C VAL A 369 17.64 2.77 10.47
N GLN A 370 17.34 2.77 11.77
CA GLN A 370 16.26 1.95 12.35
C GLN A 370 14.88 2.28 11.75
N TRP A 371 14.55 3.55 11.55
CA TRP A 371 13.30 3.96 10.91
C TRP A 371 13.21 3.48 9.46
N ILE A 372 14.32 3.57 8.71
CA ILE A 372 14.34 3.09 7.32
C ILE A 372 14.29 1.55 7.28
N ALA A 373 15.00 0.87 8.17
CA ALA A 373 14.93 -0.59 8.31
C ALA A 373 13.53 -1.05 8.72
N PHE A 374 12.85 -0.30 9.59
CA PHE A 374 11.46 -0.57 9.93
C PHE A 374 10.53 -0.38 8.73
N SER A 375 10.77 0.64 7.89
CA SER A 375 10.06 0.81 6.63
C SER A 375 10.26 -0.38 5.68
N GLU A 376 11.48 -0.90 5.55
CA GLU A 376 11.77 -2.11 4.75
C GLU A 376 11.05 -3.34 5.32
N TRP A 377 11.10 -3.51 6.64
CA TRP A 377 10.40 -4.59 7.30
C TRP A 377 8.89 -4.53 7.07
N LEU A 378 8.27 -3.34 7.16
CA LEU A 378 6.86 -3.13 6.83
C LEU A 378 6.56 -3.47 5.36
N SER A 379 7.47 -3.13 4.44
CA SER A 379 7.35 -3.49 3.03
C SER A 379 7.35 -5.00 2.81
N ASP A 380 8.11 -5.76 3.60
CA ASP A 380 8.15 -7.22 3.54
C ASP A 380 6.86 -7.87 4.07
N GLN A 381 6.12 -7.17 4.95
CA GLN A 381 4.81 -7.64 5.42
C GLN A 381 3.68 -7.42 4.40
N THR A 382 3.96 -6.70 3.32
CA THR A 382 3.00 -6.42 2.25
C THR A 382 3.42 -7.15 0.98
N ASP A 383 2.47 -7.75 0.25
CA ASP A 383 2.72 -8.39 -1.06
C ASP A 383 3.04 -7.34 -2.15
N THR A 384 3.65 -6.22 -1.80
CA THR A 384 3.99 -5.18 -2.77
C THR A 384 5.17 -5.61 -3.62
N GLN A 385 4.91 -5.96 -4.87
CA GLN A 385 5.95 -6.28 -5.85
C GLN A 385 6.79 -5.05 -6.25
N HIS A 386 6.29 -3.85 -6.00
CA HIS A 386 6.95 -2.60 -6.33
C HIS A 386 7.35 -1.84 -5.07
N ARG A 387 8.62 -1.91 -4.74
CA ARG A 387 9.21 -1.10 -3.68
C ARG A 387 9.58 0.28 -4.22
N SER A 388 9.30 1.32 -3.44
CA SER A 388 9.85 2.64 -3.71
C SER A 388 11.38 2.61 -3.63
N ALA A 389 12.05 3.31 -4.52
CA ALA A 389 13.51 3.45 -4.44
C ALA A 389 13.97 4.34 -3.27
N TRP A 390 13.06 5.04 -2.60
CA TRP A 390 13.44 6.01 -1.56
C TRP A 390 14.19 5.40 -0.40
N ASN A 391 13.81 4.22 0.10
CA ASN A 391 14.54 3.59 1.20
C ASN A 391 16.00 3.30 0.82
N ALA A 392 16.20 2.74 -0.37
CA ALA A 392 17.54 2.50 -0.88
C ALA A 392 18.34 3.80 -1.08
N ILE A 393 17.73 4.83 -1.68
CA ILE A 393 18.34 6.14 -1.85
C ILE A 393 18.73 6.74 -0.50
N TYR A 394 17.86 6.64 0.51
CA TYR A 394 18.12 7.16 1.84
C TYR A 394 19.27 6.42 2.54
N LEU A 395 19.30 5.10 2.45
CA LEU A 395 20.40 4.32 3.00
C LEU A 395 21.72 4.58 2.28
N LEU A 396 21.71 4.73 0.95
CA LEU A 396 22.90 5.15 0.18
C LEU A 396 23.42 6.50 0.65
N ARG A 397 22.54 7.47 0.88
CA ARG A 397 22.89 8.80 1.42
C ARG A 397 23.46 8.72 2.83
N ILE A 398 22.82 7.94 3.71
CA ILE A 398 23.32 7.72 5.07
C ILE A 398 24.66 7.01 5.05
N ALA A 399 24.83 5.98 4.23
CA ALA A 399 26.08 5.24 4.11
C ALA A 399 27.27 6.14 3.73
N ARG A 400 27.06 7.11 2.83
CA ARG A 400 28.08 8.09 2.47
C ARG A 400 28.08 9.37 3.29
N GLY A 401 27.13 9.52 4.21
CA GLY A 401 26.94 10.77 4.97
C GLY A 401 28.12 11.17 5.84
N GLY A 402 28.94 10.23 6.29
CA GLY A 402 30.21 10.48 6.99
C GLY A 402 31.36 10.88 6.06
N CYS A 403 31.21 10.73 4.74
CA CYS A 403 32.20 11.09 3.74
C CYS A 403 32.07 12.57 3.43
N ARG A 404 32.89 13.40 4.06
CA ARG A 404 32.89 14.85 3.80
C ARG A 404 33.56 15.13 2.46
N VAL A 405 32.75 15.52 1.48
CA VAL A 405 33.22 16.07 0.20
C VAL A 405 33.06 17.57 0.28
N VAL A 406 34.04 18.30 -0.18
CA VAL A 406 34.02 19.76 -0.26
C VAL A 406 34.29 20.19 -1.70
N PRO A 407 33.81 21.32 -2.16
CA PRO A 407 34.12 21.85 -3.49
C PRO A 407 35.63 21.84 -3.74
N GLY A 408 36.06 21.29 -4.88
CA GLY A 408 37.47 21.15 -5.22
C GLY A 408 38.14 19.83 -4.77
N THR A 409 37.39 18.91 -4.14
CA THR A 409 37.91 17.56 -3.83
C THR A 409 38.38 16.85 -5.11
N THR A 410 39.63 16.38 -5.11
CA THR A 410 40.18 15.61 -6.22
C THR A 410 39.68 14.17 -6.21
N LEU A 411 39.70 13.50 -7.37
CA LEU A 411 39.30 12.10 -7.49
C LEU A 411 40.14 11.18 -6.58
N ALA A 412 41.42 11.43 -6.46
CA ALA A 412 42.29 10.62 -5.61
C ALA A 412 41.89 10.69 -4.13
N THR A 413 41.56 11.88 -3.62
CA THR A 413 41.04 12.07 -2.26
C THR A 413 39.66 11.46 -2.12
N PHE A 414 38.79 11.62 -3.14
CA PHE A 414 37.44 11.08 -3.15
C PHE A 414 37.40 9.55 -3.06
N GLN A 415 38.33 8.86 -3.74
CA GLN A 415 38.44 7.39 -3.70
C GLN A 415 38.95 6.85 -2.34
N GLN A 416 39.54 7.70 -1.50
CA GLN A 416 39.94 7.33 -0.15
C GLN A 416 38.78 7.36 0.88
N LEU A 417 37.67 7.94 0.53
CA LEU A 417 36.48 7.97 1.39
C LEU A 417 36.02 6.53 1.71
N ARG A 418 35.42 6.35 2.87
CA ARG A 418 34.96 5.05 3.35
C ARG A 418 33.49 5.13 3.76
N PRO A 419 32.56 4.90 2.82
CA PRO A 419 31.14 4.80 3.14
C PRO A 419 30.87 3.63 4.10
N LEU A 420 29.77 3.74 4.87
CA LEU A 420 29.32 2.63 5.70
C LEU A 420 28.97 1.41 4.84
N THR A 421 29.40 0.24 5.28
CA THR A 421 29.06 -1.04 4.65
C THR A 421 27.65 -1.48 5.05
N ARG A 422 27.12 -2.51 4.37
CA ARG A 422 25.87 -3.16 4.74
C ARG A 422 25.89 -3.64 6.21
N SER A 423 26.98 -4.30 6.62
CA SER A 423 27.12 -4.78 8.00
C SER A 423 27.05 -3.64 9.00
N ALA A 424 27.76 -2.53 8.77
CA ALA A 424 27.69 -1.35 9.64
C ALA A 424 26.27 -0.75 9.72
N LEU A 425 25.55 -0.69 8.60
CA LEU A 425 24.14 -0.23 8.59
C LEU A 425 23.24 -1.22 9.33
N ALA A 426 23.44 -2.53 9.18
CA ALA A 426 22.69 -3.55 9.91
C ALA A 426 22.97 -3.50 11.42
N ASP A 427 24.22 -3.25 11.83
CA ASP A 427 24.57 -3.05 13.24
C ASP A 427 23.85 -1.83 13.84
N LEU A 428 23.73 -0.73 13.07
CA LEU A 428 22.95 0.43 13.47
C LEU A 428 21.45 0.14 13.57
N ALA A 429 20.93 -0.74 12.71
CA ALA A 429 19.53 -1.16 12.75
C ALA A 429 19.19 -2.07 13.95
N GLY A 430 20.16 -2.80 14.49
CA GLY A 430 19.98 -3.69 15.64
C GLY A 430 18.93 -4.78 15.37
N ALA A 431 17.84 -4.81 16.17
CA ALA A 431 16.78 -5.82 16.04
C ALA A 431 16.12 -5.90 14.65
N LEU A 432 16.26 -4.87 13.83
CA LEU A 432 15.73 -4.81 12.46
C LEU A 432 16.78 -5.18 11.40
N ALA A 433 17.94 -5.71 11.78
CA ALA A 433 19.03 -6.08 10.87
C ALA A 433 18.58 -7.01 9.74
N GLY A 434 17.58 -7.87 9.97
CA GLY A 434 16.98 -8.73 8.94
C GLY A 434 16.37 -7.99 7.74
N ALA A 435 15.97 -6.72 7.91
CA ALA A 435 15.48 -5.88 6.81
C ALA A 435 16.56 -5.61 5.75
N PHE A 436 17.83 -5.80 6.08
CA PHE A 436 18.96 -5.67 5.15
C PHE A 436 19.33 -7.00 4.46
N ALA A 437 18.58 -8.08 4.66
CA ALA A 437 18.92 -9.39 4.10
C ALA A 437 19.11 -9.38 2.58
N HIS A 438 18.34 -8.55 1.87
CA HIS A 438 18.40 -8.40 0.41
C HIS A 438 19.34 -7.27 -0.04
N TRP A 439 19.99 -6.60 0.87
CA TRP A 439 20.90 -5.52 0.54
C TRP A 439 22.28 -6.09 0.18
N PRO A 440 22.83 -5.77 -1.01
CA PRO A 440 24.17 -6.18 -1.38
C PRO A 440 25.26 -5.64 -0.44
N GLU A 441 26.38 -6.35 -0.31
CA GLU A 441 27.51 -5.90 0.50
C GLU A 441 28.03 -4.52 0.08
N ARG A 442 28.03 -4.25 -1.23
CA ARG A 442 28.48 -2.97 -1.76
C ARG A 442 27.31 -2.08 -2.14
N PRO A 443 27.29 -0.83 -1.65
CA PRO A 443 26.26 0.13 -2.03
C PRO A 443 26.14 0.37 -3.54
N LEU A 444 27.27 0.31 -4.28
CA LEU A 444 27.30 0.43 -5.73
C LEU A 444 26.47 -0.67 -6.42
N ASP A 445 26.53 -1.90 -5.93
CA ASP A 445 25.79 -3.02 -6.52
C ASP A 445 24.28 -2.85 -6.32
N MET A 446 23.86 -2.29 -5.19
CA MET A 446 22.46 -1.92 -4.98
C MET A 446 22.01 -0.84 -5.97
N ALA A 447 22.78 0.23 -6.11
CA ALA A 447 22.44 1.30 -7.04
C ALA A 447 22.32 0.76 -8.47
N ARG A 448 23.24 -0.10 -8.90
CA ARG A 448 23.22 -0.78 -10.22
C ARG A 448 21.96 -1.64 -10.40
N ALA A 449 21.62 -2.48 -9.40
CA ALA A 449 20.44 -3.34 -9.47
C ALA A 449 19.13 -2.54 -9.65
N LEU A 450 19.02 -1.39 -9.00
CA LEU A 450 17.87 -0.49 -9.15
C LEU A 450 17.85 0.21 -10.52
N LEU A 451 19.00 0.63 -11.03
CA LEU A 451 19.10 1.19 -12.38
C LEU A 451 18.71 0.15 -13.44
N ASP A 452 19.19 -1.08 -13.31
CA ASP A 452 18.85 -2.20 -14.20
C ASP A 452 17.37 -2.57 -14.14
N ALA A 453 16.77 -2.51 -12.96
CA ALA A 453 15.34 -2.73 -12.78
C ALA A 453 14.51 -1.65 -13.51
N HIS A 454 14.94 -0.39 -13.47
CA HIS A 454 14.31 0.69 -14.22
C HIS A 454 14.49 0.55 -15.73
N ALA A 455 15.73 0.35 -16.19
CA ALA A 455 16.08 0.22 -17.60
C ALA A 455 15.38 -0.99 -18.25
N SER A 456 15.31 -2.11 -17.54
CA SER A 456 14.58 -3.32 -17.99
C SER A 456 13.06 -3.17 -17.93
N GLY A 457 12.54 -2.09 -17.29
CA GLY A 457 11.13 -1.84 -17.05
C GLY A 457 10.49 -2.78 -16.04
N ARG A 458 11.28 -3.57 -15.28
CA ARG A 458 10.79 -4.34 -14.15
C ARG A 458 10.20 -3.44 -13.07
N GLN A 459 10.82 -2.27 -12.87
CA GLN A 459 10.33 -1.19 -12.02
C GLN A 459 10.43 0.13 -12.78
N ARG A 460 9.50 1.04 -12.52
CA ARG A 460 9.57 2.41 -13.04
C ARG A 460 9.54 3.37 -11.87
N TYR A 461 10.57 4.22 -11.78
CA TYR A 461 10.67 5.22 -10.75
C TYR A 461 10.20 6.58 -11.27
N PRO A 462 9.46 7.37 -10.46
CA PRO A 462 9.17 8.77 -10.76
C PRO A 462 10.45 9.57 -11.01
N GLY A 463 10.35 10.64 -11.81
CA GLY A 463 11.52 11.41 -12.28
C GLY A 463 12.48 11.84 -11.17
N LEU A 464 11.96 12.30 -10.01
CA LEU A 464 12.81 12.69 -8.88
C LEU A 464 13.56 11.51 -8.25
N GLN A 465 12.92 10.34 -8.12
CA GLN A 465 13.59 9.13 -7.62
C GLN A 465 14.65 8.66 -8.62
N TRP A 466 14.31 8.69 -9.90
CA TRP A 466 15.24 8.31 -10.96
C TRP A 466 16.49 9.19 -10.96
N CYS A 467 16.32 10.51 -10.93
CA CYS A 467 17.43 11.44 -10.84
C CYS A 467 18.29 11.23 -9.58
N SER A 468 17.63 10.97 -8.44
CA SER A 468 18.33 10.68 -7.18
C SER A 468 19.16 9.39 -7.29
N LEU A 469 18.63 8.32 -7.88
CA LEU A 469 19.36 7.07 -8.11
C LEU A 469 20.54 7.25 -9.04
N LEU A 470 20.37 7.99 -10.14
CA LEU A 470 21.47 8.29 -11.06
C LEU A 470 22.60 9.03 -10.35
N PHE A 471 22.26 9.99 -9.48
CA PHE A 471 23.25 10.71 -8.70
C PHE A 471 23.98 9.80 -7.70
N GLU A 472 23.26 9.00 -6.92
CA GLU A 472 23.89 8.07 -5.96
C GLU A 472 24.78 7.05 -6.68
N HIS A 473 24.30 6.52 -7.81
CA HIS A 473 25.13 5.59 -8.63
C HIS A 473 26.40 6.27 -9.14
N ALA A 474 26.31 7.50 -9.65
CA ALA A 474 27.47 8.23 -10.11
C ALA A 474 28.49 8.45 -8.99
N TRP A 475 28.01 8.83 -7.79
CA TRP A 475 28.86 9.02 -6.62
C TRP A 475 29.64 7.74 -6.25
N TYR A 476 28.92 6.60 -6.11
CA TYR A 476 29.54 5.33 -5.75
C TYR A 476 30.42 4.76 -6.86
N ALA A 477 30.05 4.91 -8.13
CA ALA A 477 30.88 4.48 -9.25
C ALA A 477 32.21 5.25 -9.30
N ALA A 478 32.17 6.57 -9.08
CA ALA A 478 33.39 7.39 -9.00
C ALA A 478 34.27 6.98 -7.81
N GLN A 479 33.66 6.76 -6.65
CA GLN A 479 34.34 6.32 -5.44
C GLN A 479 35.06 4.98 -5.65
N HIS A 480 34.50 4.09 -6.45
CA HIS A 480 35.10 2.80 -6.84
C HIS A 480 36.02 2.87 -8.09
N GLY A 481 36.25 4.05 -8.66
CA GLY A 481 37.10 4.24 -9.82
C GLY A 481 36.45 3.96 -11.17
N ASP A 482 35.17 3.63 -11.23
CA ASP A 482 34.43 3.42 -12.49
C ASP A 482 33.89 4.77 -13.04
N LEU A 483 34.85 5.58 -13.53
CA LEU A 483 34.55 6.91 -14.07
C LEU A 483 33.63 6.87 -15.28
N ARG A 484 33.69 5.80 -16.06
CA ARG A 484 32.83 5.65 -17.24
C ARG A 484 31.37 5.46 -16.82
N ALA A 485 31.12 4.61 -15.84
CA ALA A 485 29.76 4.43 -15.30
C ALA A 485 29.26 5.69 -14.62
N ALA A 486 30.11 6.38 -13.85
CA ALA A 486 29.80 7.65 -13.22
C ALA A 486 29.38 8.71 -14.25
N ALA A 487 30.20 8.95 -15.27
CA ALA A 487 29.91 9.89 -16.35
C ALA A 487 28.63 9.53 -17.13
N GLY A 488 28.37 8.23 -17.35
CA GLY A 488 27.17 7.75 -18.01
C GLY A 488 25.90 8.08 -17.21
N SER A 489 25.93 7.89 -15.89
CA SER A 489 24.80 8.26 -15.02
C SER A 489 24.58 9.76 -14.92
N LEU A 490 25.65 10.54 -14.86
CA LEU A 490 25.56 12.01 -14.86
C LEU A 490 25.02 12.55 -16.19
N ALA A 491 25.38 11.92 -17.32
CA ALA A 491 24.80 12.29 -18.62
C ALA A 491 23.29 12.03 -18.66
N GLN A 492 22.85 10.86 -18.19
CA GLN A 492 21.41 10.55 -18.08
C GLN A 492 20.71 11.50 -17.11
N LEU A 493 21.32 11.84 -15.98
CA LEU A 493 20.76 12.81 -15.05
C LEU A 493 20.57 14.17 -15.72
N ARG A 494 21.56 14.67 -16.48
CA ARG A 494 21.43 15.93 -17.24
C ARG A 494 20.26 15.91 -18.23
N GLU A 495 20.04 14.79 -18.91
CA GLU A 495 18.90 14.62 -19.83
C GLU A 495 17.55 14.65 -19.12
N GLN A 496 17.48 14.23 -17.86
CA GLN A 496 16.25 14.19 -17.08
C GLN A 496 15.95 15.51 -16.33
N LEU A 497 16.99 16.27 -15.96
CA LEU A 497 16.81 17.51 -15.19
C LEU A 497 15.76 18.48 -15.75
N PRO A 498 15.65 18.72 -17.07
CA PRO A 498 14.64 19.63 -17.62
C PRO A 498 13.19 19.22 -17.31
N GLN A 499 12.95 17.96 -17.02
CA GLN A 499 11.61 17.44 -16.70
C GLN A 499 11.22 17.67 -15.23
N LEU A 500 12.19 18.00 -14.37
CA LEU A 500 11.97 18.29 -12.96
C LEU A 500 11.52 19.75 -12.76
N VAL A 501 10.90 20.02 -11.61
CA VAL A 501 10.60 21.41 -11.20
C VAL A 501 11.88 22.21 -10.95
N ALA A 502 11.80 23.52 -11.05
CA ALA A 502 12.98 24.42 -11.02
C ALA A 502 13.84 24.25 -9.77
N SER A 503 13.21 24.07 -8.61
CA SER A 503 13.90 23.86 -7.33
C SER A 503 14.65 22.54 -7.22
N ASP A 504 14.07 21.45 -7.77
CA ASP A 504 14.76 20.15 -7.80
C ASP A 504 15.96 20.20 -8.76
N ARG A 505 15.82 20.93 -9.90
CA ARG A 505 16.96 21.20 -10.79
C ARG A 505 18.07 21.98 -10.10
N ALA A 506 17.72 22.99 -9.30
CA ALA A 506 18.69 23.76 -8.53
C ALA A 506 19.39 22.87 -7.50
N TYR A 507 18.63 22.08 -6.73
CA TYR A 507 19.17 21.11 -5.78
C TYR A 507 20.21 20.19 -6.42
N PHE A 508 19.90 19.56 -7.56
CA PHE A 508 20.87 18.67 -8.22
C PHE A 508 22.12 19.41 -8.72
N ARG A 509 22.02 20.68 -9.15
CA ARG A 509 23.18 21.47 -9.52
C ARG A 509 24.10 21.77 -8.33
N ASP A 510 23.50 22.13 -7.20
CA ASP A 510 24.25 22.42 -5.99
C ASP A 510 24.96 21.16 -5.45
N VAL A 511 24.19 20.06 -5.30
CA VAL A 511 24.73 18.76 -4.84
C VAL A 511 25.80 18.22 -5.80
N TRP A 512 25.66 18.47 -7.10
CA TRP A 512 26.66 18.09 -8.10
C TRP A 512 27.99 18.79 -7.87
N ASN A 513 27.96 20.09 -7.68
CA ASN A 513 29.16 20.88 -7.46
C ASN A 513 29.82 20.61 -6.09
N ASP A 514 29.01 20.32 -5.08
CA ASP A 514 29.45 20.20 -3.70
C ASP A 514 29.89 18.78 -3.31
N GLU A 515 29.31 17.76 -3.95
CA GLU A 515 29.46 16.37 -3.50
C GLU A 515 30.18 15.46 -4.53
N LEU A 516 30.68 15.98 -5.63
CA LEU A 516 31.43 15.21 -6.63
C LEU A 516 32.87 15.73 -6.80
N PRO A 517 33.83 14.86 -7.16
CA PRO A 517 35.21 15.28 -7.43
C PRO A 517 35.28 16.16 -8.70
N VAL A 518 36.24 17.07 -8.71
CA VAL A 518 36.38 18.09 -9.78
C VAL A 518 36.52 17.47 -11.17
N GLU A 519 37.14 16.30 -11.27
CA GLU A 519 37.35 15.62 -12.52
C GLU A 519 36.02 15.15 -13.17
N LEU A 520 34.99 14.84 -12.35
CA LEU A 520 33.67 14.49 -12.87
C LEU A 520 32.89 15.71 -13.36
N LEU A 521 33.17 16.89 -12.84
CA LEU A 521 32.50 18.12 -13.25
C LEU A 521 32.87 18.50 -14.69
N THR A 522 34.07 18.12 -15.15
CA THR A 522 34.64 18.45 -16.46
C THR A 522 34.49 17.33 -17.48
N LEU A 523 34.05 16.12 -17.08
CA LEU A 523 33.92 14.99 -18.00
C LEU A 523 32.82 15.25 -19.05
N GLU A 524 33.19 15.18 -20.32
CA GLU A 524 32.19 15.12 -21.39
C GLU A 524 31.43 13.78 -21.34
N PRO A 525 30.12 13.80 -21.64
CA PRO A 525 29.36 12.57 -21.69
C PRO A 525 29.93 11.61 -22.72
N PRO A 526 30.00 10.30 -22.44
CA PRO A 526 30.53 9.33 -23.41
C PRO A 526 29.68 9.40 -24.70
N PRO A 527 30.31 9.29 -25.90
CA PRO A 527 29.60 9.36 -27.16
C PRO A 527 28.50 8.29 -27.20
N ARG A 528 27.30 8.69 -27.62
CA ARG A 528 26.16 7.76 -27.79
C ARG A 528 26.61 6.63 -28.73
N ARG A 529 26.59 5.37 -28.23
CA ARG A 529 26.72 4.22 -29.12
C ARG A 529 25.60 4.32 -30.17
N ALA A 530 25.97 4.55 -31.42
CA ALA A 530 25.04 4.46 -32.52
C ALA A 530 24.29 3.13 -32.41
N ALA A 531 22.97 3.19 -32.30
CA ALA A 531 22.14 1.99 -32.29
C ALA A 531 22.51 1.19 -33.55
N ARG A 532 23.10 -0.01 -33.36
CA ARG A 532 23.30 -0.95 -34.45
C ARG A 532 21.92 -1.17 -35.09
N ARG A 533 21.68 -0.56 -36.22
CA ARG A 533 20.59 -0.94 -37.09
C ARG A 533 20.84 -2.40 -37.46
N THR A 534 20.16 -3.32 -36.78
CA THR A 534 20.00 -4.67 -37.29
C THR A 534 19.17 -4.55 -38.57
N ARG A 535 19.81 -4.79 -39.69
CA ARG A 535 19.16 -5.05 -40.98
C ARG A 535 18.41 -6.39 -40.91
#